data_30611e62d94d7073f99ae00e49764b60
#
_entry.id   30611e62d94d7073f99ae00e49764b60
#
_cell.length_a   1.000
_cell.length_b   1.000
_cell.length_c   1.000
_cell.angle_alpha   90.00
_cell.angle_beta   90.00
_cell.angle_gamma   90.00
#
_symmetry.space_group_name_H-M   'P 1'
#
loop_
_entity.id
_entity.type
_entity.pdbx_description
1 polymer ?
#
loop_
_entity_poly.entity_id
_entity_poly.type
_entity_poly.pdbx_seq_one_letter_code
_entity_poly.pdbx_strand_id
1 'polypeptide(L)'
;MIDVIIPAYNAHETIERTLYSIAYQRNSEDLNVYIINDNSIKDYSKEIDFFKDFINIKELKLNENKGPGYARQYGLDQSNSEYVVFIDSDDIFATPLSIITLYKMIEQESLDVVFSTFLEETREHKFNTFVNDTVALHGKIYRRKFLEDNNIRFPNYYAEEDNAFNHLVLLYNPKMNIVNEKTYIWMNNENSLTRKENYRENSIYNYSKSMLYALECGVKGKCSEENLASLSYESLLTIYYGFDFLNKNKELIKNIKKIKEIYDDYILEISDIDRYNILQYKMKCAVTEGYTENVLNPLVTFDNFLIEIGLEDD
;
A
#
# COMPACT_ATOMS: atom_id res chain seq x y z
N MET A 1 23.44 -4.94 0.12
CA MET A 1 22.48 -6.07 -0.05
C MET A 1 21.06 -5.54 0.11
N ILE A 2 20.14 -6.03 -0.69
CA ILE A 2 18.72 -5.62 -0.72
C ILE A 2 17.87 -6.88 -0.63
N ASP A 3 16.92 -6.91 0.29
CA ASP A 3 15.95 -8.00 0.37
C ASP A 3 14.76 -7.70 -0.56
N VAL A 4 14.43 -8.65 -1.43
CA VAL A 4 13.26 -8.61 -2.31
C VAL A 4 12.24 -9.61 -1.78
N ILE A 5 11.09 -9.12 -1.31
CA ILE A 5 10.06 -9.91 -0.66
C ILE A 5 8.88 -10.08 -1.62
N ILE A 6 8.51 -11.34 -1.90
CA ILE A 6 7.46 -11.73 -2.86
C ILE A 6 6.39 -12.53 -2.10
N PRO A 7 5.23 -11.96 -1.76
CA PRO A 7 4.10 -12.75 -1.28
C PRO A 7 3.56 -13.60 -2.44
N ALA A 8 3.38 -14.90 -2.21
CA ALA A 8 2.97 -15.83 -3.27
C ALA A 8 1.92 -16.83 -2.77
N TYR A 9 0.75 -16.83 -3.40
CA TYR A 9 -0.32 -17.81 -3.18
C TYR A 9 -0.84 -18.34 -4.50
N ASN A 10 -0.54 -19.61 -4.80
CA ASN A 10 -0.90 -20.29 -6.06
C ASN A 10 -0.46 -19.51 -7.31
N ALA A 11 0.70 -18.87 -7.26
CA ALA A 11 1.21 -17.96 -8.30
C ALA A 11 2.09 -18.63 -9.38
N HIS A 12 1.96 -19.95 -9.58
CA HIS A 12 2.84 -20.70 -10.49
C HIS A 12 2.77 -20.28 -11.96
N GLU A 13 1.66 -19.66 -12.38
CA GLU A 13 1.49 -19.17 -13.75
C GLU A 13 2.15 -17.79 -13.99
N THR A 14 2.45 -17.07 -12.91
CA THR A 14 2.92 -15.67 -13.00
C THR A 14 4.32 -15.45 -12.42
N ILE A 15 4.67 -16.15 -11.34
CA ILE A 15 5.89 -15.91 -10.57
C ILE A 15 7.17 -16.05 -11.41
N GLU A 16 7.17 -16.91 -12.43
CA GLU A 16 8.33 -17.10 -13.27
C GLU A 16 8.74 -15.80 -13.98
N ARG A 17 7.79 -15.03 -14.53
CA ARG A 17 8.08 -13.73 -15.13
C ARG A 17 8.60 -12.69 -14.12
N THR A 18 8.08 -12.73 -12.89
CA THR A 18 8.56 -11.90 -11.78
C THR A 18 10.01 -12.21 -11.47
N LEU A 19 10.35 -13.49 -11.32
CA LEU A 19 11.72 -13.94 -11.05
C LEU A 19 12.69 -13.63 -12.19
N TYR A 20 12.26 -13.74 -13.46
CA TYR A 20 13.07 -13.29 -14.61
C TYR A 20 13.38 -11.80 -14.52
N SER A 21 12.39 -10.96 -14.16
CA SER A 21 12.61 -9.52 -14.03
C SER A 21 13.61 -9.16 -12.92
N ILE A 22 13.67 -9.98 -11.85
CA ILE A 22 14.62 -9.84 -10.74
C ILE A 22 16.01 -10.35 -11.16
N ALA A 23 16.09 -11.53 -11.76
CA ALA A 23 17.37 -12.12 -12.21
C ALA A 23 18.04 -11.27 -13.29
N TYR A 24 17.26 -10.49 -14.03
CA TYR A 24 17.77 -9.59 -15.08
C TYR A 24 18.19 -8.22 -14.54
N GLN A 25 18.10 -7.96 -13.24
CA GLN A 25 18.63 -6.71 -12.66
C GLN A 25 20.15 -6.67 -12.73
N ARG A 26 20.73 -5.48 -12.99
CA ARG A 26 22.16 -5.29 -13.09
C ARG A 26 22.97 -5.58 -11.83
N ASN A 27 22.31 -5.54 -10.69
CA ASN A 27 22.86 -5.85 -9.37
C ASN A 27 22.20 -7.09 -8.76
N SER A 28 21.85 -8.08 -9.57
CA SER A 28 21.17 -9.29 -9.10
C SER A 28 21.95 -10.05 -8.04
N GLU A 29 23.30 -9.97 -8.07
CA GLU A 29 24.21 -10.54 -7.06
C GLU A 29 24.08 -9.89 -5.68
N ASP A 30 23.55 -8.68 -5.60
CA ASP A 30 23.30 -7.96 -4.34
C ASP A 30 21.90 -8.20 -3.76
N LEU A 31 21.08 -9.02 -4.44
CA LEU A 31 19.70 -9.27 -4.06
C LEU A 31 19.53 -10.58 -3.30
N ASN A 32 18.82 -10.54 -2.17
CA ASN A 32 18.29 -11.73 -1.51
C ASN A 32 16.80 -11.82 -1.79
N VAL A 33 16.36 -12.83 -2.48
CA VAL A 33 14.97 -13.01 -2.90
C VAL A 33 14.27 -13.99 -1.97
N TYR A 34 13.15 -13.57 -1.40
CA TYR A 34 12.34 -14.35 -0.48
C TYR A 34 10.97 -14.57 -1.10
N ILE A 35 10.66 -15.79 -1.54
CA ILE A 35 9.30 -16.19 -1.89
C ILE A 35 8.60 -16.57 -0.60
N ILE A 36 7.60 -15.81 -0.20
CA ILE A 36 6.77 -16.13 0.96
C ILE A 36 5.55 -16.88 0.47
N ASN A 37 5.65 -18.21 0.52
CA ASN A 37 4.58 -19.10 0.12
C ASN A 37 3.46 -19.12 1.17
N ASP A 38 2.38 -18.42 0.87
CA ASP A 38 1.21 -18.28 1.74
C ASP A 38 0.31 -19.53 1.67
N ASN A 39 0.92 -20.73 1.91
CA ASN A 39 0.27 -22.02 1.88
C ASN A 39 -0.34 -22.39 0.52
N SER A 40 0.42 -22.20 -0.56
CA SER A 40 0.03 -22.67 -1.90
C SER A 40 -0.13 -24.20 -1.95
N ILE A 41 -0.92 -24.68 -2.91
CA ILE A 41 -1.15 -26.11 -3.16
C ILE A 41 0.16 -26.83 -3.49
N LYS A 42 1.04 -26.17 -4.25
CA LYS A 42 2.40 -26.64 -4.59
C LYS A 42 3.42 -25.69 -3.99
N ASP A 43 4.64 -26.18 -3.75
CA ASP A 43 5.78 -25.33 -3.43
C ASP A 43 6.41 -24.71 -4.69
N TYR A 44 7.38 -23.85 -4.51
CA TYR A 44 8.10 -23.15 -5.59
C TYR A 44 9.51 -23.72 -5.82
N SER A 45 9.73 -24.99 -5.45
CA SER A 45 11.03 -25.66 -5.56
C SER A 45 11.55 -25.71 -7.00
N LYS A 46 10.66 -25.91 -7.98
CA LYS A 46 11.02 -25.93 -9.41
C LYS A 46 11.55 -24.58 -9.87
N GLU A 47 10.88 -23.51 -9.50
CA GLU A 47 11.27 -22.14 -9.84
C GLU A 47 12.59 -21.77 -9.14
N ILE A 48 12.74 -22.14 -7.88
CA ILE A 48 13.99 -21.94 -7.12
C ILE A 48 15.15 -22.68 -7.76
N ASP A 49 14.98 -23.95 -8.09
CA ASP A 49 16.03 -24.75 -8.76
C ASP A 49 16.48 -24.17 -10.09
N PHE A 50 15.57 -23.51 -10.81
CA PHE A 50 15.93 -22.82 -12.06
C PHE A 50 16.70 -21.51 -11.82
N PHE A 51 16.28 -20.70 -10.83
CA PHE A 51 16.83 -19.34 -10.63
C PHE A 51 18.01 -19.27 -9.66
N LYS A 52 18.30 -20.30 -8.84
CA LYS A 52 19.36 -20.30 -7.82
C LYS A 52 20.77 -20.01 -8.31
N ASP A 53 21.04 -20.27 -9.59
CA ASP A 53 22.33 -20.00 -10.21
C ASP A 53 22.47 -18.52 -10.68
N PHE A 54 21.38 -17.74 -10.66
CA PHE A 54 21.31 -16.36 -11.11
C PHE A 54 21.08 -15.36 -9.97
N ILE A 55 20.35 -15.78 -8.93
CA ILE A 55 19.99 -14.95 -7.78
C ILE A 55 20.01 -15.77 -6.49
N ASN A 56 20.31 -15.10 -5.36
CA ASN A 56 20.17 -15.74 -4.07
C ASN A 56 18.68 -15.79 -3.68
N ILE A 57 18.06 -16.95 -3.84
CA ILE A 57 16.61 -17.14 -3.70
C ILE A 57 16.29 -18.26 -2.74
N LYS A 58 15.25 -18.06 -1.91
CA LYS A 58 14.69 -19.10 -1.05
C LYS A 58 13.18 -18.94 -0.86
N GLU A 59 12.52 -20.05 -0.57
CA GLU A 59 11.12 -20.10 -0.17
C GLU A 59 11.01 -20.15 1.36
N LEU A 60 10.06 -19.37 1.89
CA LEU A 60 9.59 -19.46 3.26
C LEU A 60 8.09 -19.80 3.23
N LYS A 61 7.72 -21.02 3.65
CA LYS A 61 6.34 -21.51 3.59
C LYS A 61 5.60 -21.27 4.89
N LEU A 62 4.41 -20.71 4.79
CA LEU A 62 3.46 -20.58 5.89
C LEU A 62 2.62 -21.84 6.03
N ASN A 63 2.17 -22.13 7.25
CA ASN A 63 1.36 -23.32 7.53
C ASN A 63 -0.12 -23.18 7.14
N GLU A 64 -0.58 -21.93 6.93
CA GLU A 64 -1.93 -21.58 6.52
C GLU A 64 -1.92 -20.30 5.68
N ASN A 65 -2.93 -20.10 4.85
CA ASN A 65 -3.10 -18.86 4.09
C ASN A 65 -3.53 -17.74 5.04
N LYS A 66 -2.71 -16.68 5.13
CA LYS A 66 -2.91 -15.52 6.00
C LYS A 66 -3.05 -14.21 5.24
N GLY A 67 -2.95 -14.26 3.93
CA GLY A 67 -3.05 -13.09 3.06
C GLY A 67 -1.73 -12.33 2.87
N PRO A 68 -1.72 -11.41 1.87
CA PRO A 68 -0.51 -10.75 1.42
C PRO A 68 0.13 -9.84 2.49
N GLY A 69 -0.65 -9.19 3.34
CA GLY A 69 -0.12 -8.36 4.43
C GLY A 69 0.71 -9.16 5.43
N TYR A 70 0.18 -10.30 5.88
CA TYR A 70 0.93 -11.19 6.76
C TYR A 70 2.17 -11.76 6.07
N ALA A 71 2.05 -12.18 4.81
CA ALA A 71 3.17 -12.74 4.06
C ALA A 71 4.30 -11.71 3.89
N ARG A 72 4.00 -10.45 3.52
CA ARG A 72 5.02 -9.40 3.42
C ARG A 72 5.67 -9.11 4.78
N GLN A 73 4.87 -9.05 5.87
CA GLN A 73 5.41 -8.84 7.21
C GLN A 73 6.31 -9.99 7.63
N TYR A 74 5.89 -11.23 7.39
CA TYR A 74 6.70 -12.41 7.69
C TYR A 74 8.03 -12.39 6.93
N GLY A 75 8.01 -12.04 5.64
CA GLY A 75 9.23 -11.86 4.85
C GLY A 75 10.15 -10.78 5.41
N LEU A 76 9.60 -9.65 5.84
CA LEU A 76 10.35 -8.57 6.47
C LEU A 76 11.00 -9.02 7.79
N ASP A 77 10.28 -9.79 8.60
CA ASP A 77 10.77 -10.33 9.89
C ASP A 77 11.84 -11.43 9.72
N GLN A 78 11.85 -12.15 8.58
CA GLN A 78 12.79 -13.25 8.29
C GLN A 78 13.98 -12.80 7.45
N SER A 79 14.06 -11.57 7.06
CA SER A 79 15.12 -10.95 6.26
C SER A 79 15.87 -9.89 7.08
N ASN A 80 17.07 -9.49 6.63
CA ASN A 80 17.94 -8.65 7.45
C ASN A 80 18.85 -7.66 6.68
N SER A 81 18.68 -7.52 5.37
CA SER A 81 19.44 -6.52 4.59
C SER A 81 19.02 -5.11 5.00
N GLU A 82 19.90 -4.16 4.79
CA GLU A 82 19.67 -2.74 5.12
C GLU A 82 18.49 -2.13 4.35
N TYR A 83 18.24 -2.63 3.14
CA TYR A 83 17.16 -2.18 2.28
C TYR A 83 16.20 -3.30 1.96
N VAL A 84 14.94 -2.94 1.77
CA VAL A 84 13.88 -3.87 1.37
C VAL A 84 13.04 -3.31 0.22
N VAL A 85 12.69 -4.19 -0.70
CA VAL A 85 11.79 -3.94 -1.82
C VAL A 85 10.71 -5.01 -1.78
N PHE A 86 9.47 -4.63 -2.06
CA PHE A 86 8.36 -5.56 -2.23
C PHE A 86 7.96 -5.63 -3.70
N ILE A 87 7.62 -6.82 -4.16
CA ILE A 87 7.07 -7.03 -5.49
C ILE A 87 6.04 -8.15 -5.44
N ASP A 88 4.90 -7.97 -6.10
CA ASP A 88 3.87 -8.99 -6.16
C ASP A 88 4.26 -10.11 -7.13
N SER A 89 3.80 -11.33 -6.84
CA SER A 89 4.18 -12.54 -7.58
C SER A 89 3.65 -12.60 -9.02
N ASP A 90 2.92 -11.59 -9.45
CA ASP A 90 2.37 -11.43 -10.79
C ASP A 90 2.86 -10.15 -11.50
N ASP A 91 3.75 -9.38 -10.88
CA ASP A 91 4.30 -8.12 -11.41
C ASP A 91 5.76 -8.24 -11.85
N ILE A 92 6.30 -7.17 -12.44
CA ILE A 92 7.68 -7.16 -12.92
C ILE A 92 8.39 -5.82 -12.65
N PHE A 93 9.70 -5.86 -12.49
CA PHE A 93 10.53 -4.66 -12.63
C PHE A 93 10.61 -4.24 -14.10
N ALA A 94 10.42 -2.95 -14.36
CA ALA A 94 10.26 -2.42 -15.71
C ALA A 94 11.54 -2.48 -16.56
N THR A 95 12.72 -2.41 -15.93
CA THR A 95 14.01 -2.37 -16.62
C THR A 95 15.09 -3.09 -15.82
N PRO A 96 16.22 -3.48 -16.45
CA PRO A 96 17.38 -4.03 -15.73
C PRO A 96 18.02 -3.06 -14.73
N LEU A 97 17.66 -1.79 -14.75
CA LEU A 97 18.20 -0.76 -13.88
C LEU A 97 17.23 -0.38 -12.75
N SER A 98 16.06 -0.98 -12.67
CA SER A 98 14.98 -0.57 -11.75
C SER A 98 15.45 -0.52 -10.29
N ILE A 99 15.96 -1.63 -9.76
CA ILE A 99 16.40 -1.70 -8.36
C ILE A 99 17.63 -0.83 -8.10
N ILE A 100 18.63 -0.85 -9.00
CA ILE A 100 19.85 -0.07 -8.82
C ILE A 100 19.58 1.44 -8.85
N THR A 101 18.58 1.89 -9.60
CA THR A 101 18.17 3.31 -9.65
C THR A 101 17.62 3.74 -8.29
N LEU A 102 16.68 2.96 -7.72
CA LEU A 102 16.13 3.20 -6.39
C LEU A 102 17.24 3.17 -5.32
N TYR A 103 18.10 2.15 -5.36
CA TYR A 103 19.20 1.96 -4.42
C TYR A 103 20.20 3.12 -4.43
N LYS A 104 20.60 3.59 -5.60
CA LYS A 104 21.53 4.72 -5.68
C LYS A 104 20.97 5.98 -5.06
N MET A 105 19.69 6.28 -5.26
CA MET A 105 19.07 7.47 -4.69
C MET A 105 18.96 7.38 -3.18
N ILE A 106 18.47 6.24 -2.63
CA ILE A 106 18.30 6.09 -1.18
C ILE A 106 19.64 6.17 -0.43
N GLU A 107 20.73 5.66 -1.05
CA GLU A 107 22.07 5.72 -0.49
C GLU A 107 22.68 7.11 -0.57
N GLN A 108 22.72 7.70 -1.78
CA GLN A 108 23.40 8.97 -2.01
C GLN A 108 22.80 10.13 -1.22
N GLU A 109 21.49 10.12 -1.02
CA GLU A 109 20.78 11.16 -0.29
C GLU A 109 20.48 10.78 1.18
N SER A 110 20.91 9.59 1.62
CA SER A 110 20.64 9.06 2.97
C SER A 110 19.17 9.11 3.34
N LEU A 111 18.30 8.63 2.42
CA LEU A 111 16.86 8.65 2.57
C LEU A 111 16.34 7.44 3.35
N ASP A 112 15.10 7.55 3.83
CA ASP A 112 14.37 6.48 4.50
C ASP A 112 13.54 5.67 3.50
N VAL A 113 13.03 6.34 2.46
CA VAL A 113 12.24 5.71 1.39
C VAL A 113 12.46 6.44 0.06
N VAL A 114 12.49 5.69 -1.04
CA VAL A 114 12.44 6.23 -2.40
C VAL A 114 11.28 5.62 -3.16
N PHE A 115 10.52 6.48 -3.82
CA PHE A 115 9.42 6.12 -4.70
C PHE A 115 9.84 6.29 -6.16
N SER A 116 9.15 5.63 -7.07
CA SER A 116 9.36 5.82 -8.50
C SER A 116 8.05 5.92 -9.26
N THR A 117 8.15 6.35 -10.50
CA THR A 117 7.07 6.18 -11.46
C THR A 117 6.86 4.68 -11.72
N PHE A 118 5.60 4.23 -11.79
CA PHE A 118 5.26 2.89 -12.21
C PHE A 118 4.21 2.89 -13.33
N LEU A 119 4.08 1.75 -13.97
CA LEU A 119 3.12 1.51 -15.03
C LEU A 119 2.07 0.50 -14.56
N GLU A 120 0.82 0.70 -14.95
CA GLU A 120 -0.24 -0.29 -14.85
C GLU A 120 -0.59 -0.80 -16.25
N GLU A 121 -0.54 -2.11 -16.45
CA GLU A 121 -1.06 -2.74 -17.65
C GLU A 121 -2.59 -2.86 -17.57
N THR A 122 -3.29 -2.25 -18.52
CA THR A 122 -4.74 -2.35 -18.62
C THR A 122 -5.18 -3.67 -19.29
N ARG A 123 -6.48 -4.00 -19.24
CA ARG A 123 -7.04 -5.17 -19.95
C ARG A 123 -6.82 -5.12 -21.47
N GLU A 124 -6.63 -3.94 -22.04
CA GLU A 124 -6.36 -3.74 -23.47
C GLU A 124 -4.85 -3.81 -23.80
N HIS A 125 -4.02 -4.24 -22.85
CA HIS A 125 -2.55 -4.25 -22.96
C HIS A 125 -1.94 -2.87 -23.26
N LYS A 126 -2.60 -1.81 -22.81
CA LYS A 126 -2.05 -0.46 -22.78
C LYS A 126 -1.49 -0.17 -21.37
N PHE A 127 -0.68 0.88 -21.28
CA PHE A 127 -0.06 1.25 -20.01
C PHE A 127 -0.55 2.62 -19.54
N ASN A 128 -1.11 2.67 -18.34
CA ASN A 128 -1.27 3.89 -17.57
C ASN A 128 0.04 4.20 -16.83
N THR A 129 0.34 5.48 -16.64
CA THR A 129 1.54 5.90 -15.90
C THR A 129 1.13 6.58 -14.61
N PHE A 130 1.67 6.10 -13.49
CA PHE A 130 1.48 6.67 -12.17
C PHE A 130 2.75 7.38 -11.73
N VAL A 131 2.64 8.69 -11.58
CA VAL A 131 3.75 9.58 -11.18
C VAL A 131 3.45 10.11 -9.79
N ASN A 132 4.45 10.15 -8.93
CA ASN A 132 4.35 10.66 -7.56
C ASN A 132 3.33 9.92 -6.68
N ASP A 133 3.07 8.65 -6.96
CA ASP A 133 2.24 7.82 -6.10
C ASP A 133 3.05 7.39 -4.87
N THR A 134 2.65 7.89 -3.71
CA THR A 134 3.30 7.59 -2.43
C THR A 134 2.62 6.45 -1.68
N VAL A 135 1.44 6.00 -2.12
CA VAL A 135 0.58 5.07 -1.38
C VAL A 135 0.67 3.65 -1.90
N ALA A 136 0.55 3.41 -3.22
CA ALA A 136 0.72 2.05 -3.78
C ALA A 136 2.09 1.47 -3.41
N LEU A 137 2.21 0.16 -3.23
CA LEU A 137 3.48 -0.48 -2.85
C LEU A 137 4.49 -0.55 -4.01
N HIS A 138 4.05 -0.26 -5.22
CA HIS A 138 4.77 -0.43 -6.48
C HIS A 138 5.99 0.53 -6.60
N GLY A 139 7.12 -0.02 -7.03
CA GLY A 139 8.31 0.77 -7.35
C GLY A 139 8.91 1.53 -6.17
N LYS A 140 9.01 0.89 -5.02
CA LYS A 140 9.54 1.52 -3.80
C LYS A 140 10.70 0.72 -3.19
N ILE A 141 11.64 1.44 -2.56
CA ILE A 141 12.69 0.89 -1.70
C ILE A 141 12.64 1.57 -0.34
N TYR A 142 12.78 0.81 0.72
CA TYR A 142 12.72 1.28 2.11
C TYR A 142 14.03 0.98 2.83
N ARG A 143 14.48 1.91 3.68
CA ARG A 143 15.53 1.65 4.65
C ARG A 143 14.93 0.87 5.81
N ARG A 144 15.40 -0.35 6.03
CA ARG A 144 14.89 -1.25 7.10
C ARG A 144 14.91 -0.60 8.47
N LYS A 145 16.01 0.06 8.81
CA LYS A 145 16.17 0.73 10.11
C LYS A 145 15.05 1.75 10.39
N PHE A 146 14.60 2.49 9.37
CA PHE A 146 13.47 3.42 9.53
C PHE A 146 12.17 2.69 9.87
N LEU A 147 11.90 1.57 9.22
CA LEU A 147 10.71 0.75 9.50
C LEU A 147 10.75 0.17 10.93
N GLU A 148 11.91 -0.33 11.35
CA GLU A 148 12.12 -0.94 12.66
C GLU A 148 12.06 0.09 13.80
N ASP A 149 12.76 1.22 13.67
CA ASP A 149 12.81 2.28 14.68
C ASP A 149 11.41 2.85 14.97
N ASN A 150 10.54 2.89 13.98
CA ASN A 150 9.18 3.41 14.08
C ASN A 150 8.11 2.30 14.24
N ASN A 151 8.53 1.04 14.35
CA ASN A 151 7.64 -0.12 14.44
C ASN A 151 6.57 -0.14 13.32
N ILE A 152 6.98 0.22 12.10
CA ILE A 152 6.12 0.23 10.92
C ILE A 152 5.95 -1.21 10.42
N ARG A 153 4.71 -1.71 10.42
CA ARG A 153 4.37 -3.08 10.10
C ARG A 153 3.16 -3.17 9.18
N PHE A 154 3.12 -4.20 8.34
CA PHE A 154 1.89 -4.52 7.60
C PHE A 154 0.81 -5.03 8.55
N PRO A 155 -0.45 -4.63 8.34
CA PRO A 155 -1.57 -5.29 9.01
C PRO A 155 -1.79 -6.69 8.44
N ASN A 156 -2.40 -7.56 9.24
CA ASN A 156 -2.81 -8.90 8.79
C ASN A 156 -4.16 -8.80 8.05
N TYR A 157 -4.15 -8.22 6.86
CA TYR A 157 -5.32 -8.03 6.01
C TYR A 157 -5.12 -8.67 4.64
N TYR A 158 -6.23 -9.03 3.99
CA TYR A 158 -6.26 -9.57 2.63
C TYR A 158 -6.36 -8.48 1.55
N ALA A 159 -6.68 -7.26 1.91
CA ALA A 159 -6.85 -6.14 1.00
C ALA A 159 -6.54 -4.82 1.72
N GLU A 160 -6.01 -3.84 0.98
CA GLU A 160 -5.63 -2.50 1.46
C GLU A 160 -4.52 -2.51 2.53
N GLU A 161 -3.79 -3.61 2.67
CA GLU A 161 -2.67 -3.74 3.62
C GLU A 161 -1.47 -2.90 3.20
N ASP A 162 -1.27 -2.71 1.91
CA ASP A 162 -0.24 -1.86 1.31
C ASP A 162 -0.55 -0.37 1.52
N ASN A 163 -1.81 0.03 1.34
CA ASN A 163 -2.28 1.37 1.68
C ASN A 163 -2.05 1.69 3.16
N ALA A 164 -2.44 0.78 4.06
CA ALA A 164 -2.21 0.94 5.48
C ALA A 164 -0.73 1.12 5.83
N PHE A 165 0.14 0.29 5.23
CA PHE A 165 1.57 0.32 5.46
C PHE A 165 2.20 1.64 4.98
N ASN A 166 1.90 2.07 3.77
CA ASN A 166 2.47 3.29 3.22
C ASN A 166 1.94 4.57 3.88
N HIS A 167 0.66 4.62 4.25
CA HIS A 167 0.17 5.72 5.07
C HIS A 167 0.86 5.76 6.43
N LEU A 168 1.10 4.61 7.05
CA LEU A 168 1.87 4.55 8.31
C LEU A 168 3.33 5.02 8.10
N VAL A 169 3.99 4.66 6.99
CA VAL A 169 5.31 5.20 6.63
C VAL A 169 5.27 6.72 6.57
N LEU A 170 4.29 7.31 5.88
CA LEU A 170 4.16 8.77 5.70
C LEU A 170 3.87 9.51 7.01
N LEU A 171 3.14 8.91 7.96
CA LEU A 171 2.87 9.50 9.27
C LEU A 171 4.14 9.83 10.07
N TYR A 172 5.24 9.13 9.81
CA TYR A 172 6.52 9.34 10.51
C TYR A 172 7.48 10.30 9.78
N ASN A 173 6.99 11.09 8.80
CA ASN A 173 7.80 12.08 8.08
C ASN A 173 9.13 11.52 7.55
N PRO A 174 9.12 10.47 6.72
CA PRO A 174 10.35 9.88 6.20
C PRO A 174 11.13 10.91 5.38
N LYS A 175 12.46 10.83 5.43
CA LYS A 175 13.29 11.46 4.41
C LYS A 175 13.06 10.72 3.11
N MET A 176 12.43 11.35 2.14
CA MET A 176 12.00 10.70 0.91
C MET A 176 12.30 11.51 -0.34
N ASN A 177 12.45 10.81 -1.46
CA ASN A 177 12.54 11.41 -2.78
C ASN A 177 11.86 10.52 -3.83
N ILE A 178 11.65 11.05 -5.02
CA ILE A 178 10.96 10.37 -6.12
C ILE A 178 11.87 10.35 -7.33
N VAL A 179 12.06 9.17 -7.92
CA VAL A 179 12.70 9.00 -9.22
C VAL A 179 11.64 8.97 -10.32
N ASN A 180 11.91 9.70 -11.41
CA ASN A 180 10.98 9.78 -12.54
C ASN A 180 11.04 8.54 -13.45
N GLU A 181 12.06 7.71 -13.28
CA GLU A 181 12.23 6.46 -14.03
C GLU A 181 11.09 5.49 -13.70
N LYS A 182 10.63 4.80 -14.73
CA LYS A 182 9.66 3.72 -14.61
C LYS A 182 10.37 2.48 -14.12
N THR A 183 10.20 2.13 -12.84
CA THR A 183 10.92 0.99 -12.25
C THR A 183 10.07 -0.25 -12.06
N TYR A 184 8.75 -0.13 -12.17
CA TYR A 184 7.81 -1.21 -11.86
C TYR A 184 6.69 -1.23 -12.89
N ILE A 185 6.17 -2.43 -13.19
CA ILE A 185 4.97 -2.64 -14.00
C ILE A 185 4.00 -3.51 -13.20
N TRP A 186 2.88 -2.91 -12.83
CA TRP A 186 1.72 -3.62 -12.33
C TRP A 186 1.03 -4.30 -13.50
N MET A 187 1.17 -5.63 -13.57
CA MET A 187 0.71 -6.42 -14.69
C MET A 187 -0.79 -6.72 -14.62
N ASN A 188 -1.42 -6.80 -15.77
CA ASN A 188 -2.81 -7.24 -15.83
C ASN A 188 -2.92 -8.72 -15.46
N ASN A 189 -3.64 -9.02 -14.37
CA ASN A 189 -3.97 -10.36 -13.94
C ASN A 189 -5.48 -10.44 -13.64
N GLU A 190 -6.23 -11.20 -14.42
CA GLU A 190 -7.67 -11.37 -14.24
C GLU A 190 -8.04 -12.04 -12.92
N ASN A 191 -7.11 -12.82 -12.34
CA ASN A 191 -7.28 -13.50 -11.06
C ASN A 191 -6.94 -12.62 -9.85
N SER A 192 -6.52 -11.36 -10.06
CA SER A 192 -6.18 -10.42 -8.99
C SER A 192 -7.35 -10.20 -8.03
N LEU A 193 -7.03 -10.08 -6.73
CA LEU A 193 -8.02 -9.81 -5.68
C LEU A 193 -8.79 -8.51 -5.93
N THR A 194 -8.11 -7.46 -6.39
CA THR A 194 -8.69 -6.12 -6.64
C THR A 194 -9.66 -6.09 -7.82
N ARG A 195 -9.65 -7.11 -8.68
CA ARG A 195 -10.51 -7.19 -9.88
C ARG A 195 -11.78 -8.02 -9.69
N LYS A 196 -11.96 -8.64 -8.52
CA LYS A 196 -13.17 -9.39 -8.18
C LYS A 196 -14.32 -8.43 -7.84
N GLU A 197 -15.55 -8.77 -8.27
CA GLU A 197 -16.75 -7.94 -8.01
C GLU A 197 -16.92 -7.61 -6.52
N ASN A 198 -16.76 -8.58 -5.65
CA ASN A 198 -16.88 -8.40 -4.20
C ASN A 198 -15.86 -7.43 -3.58
N TYR A 199 -14.73 -7.16 -4.27
CA TYR A 199 -13.76 -6.18 -3.80
C TYR A 199 -14.33 -4.76 -3.88
N ARG A 200 -15.00 -4.41 -4.99
CA ARG A 200 -15.58 -3.08 -5.19
C ARG A 200 -16.70 -2.79 -4.20
N GLU A 201 -17.53 -3.77 -3.88
CA GLU A 201 -18.63 -3.63 -2.92
C GLU A 201 -18.12 -3.36 -1.49
N ASN A 202 -16.93 -3.81 -1.15
CA ASN A 202 -16.31 -3.64 0.16
C ASN A 202 -15.16 -2.62 0.17
N SER A 203 -14.92 -1.89 -0.92
CA SER A 203 -13.74 -1.02 -1.05
C SER A 203 -13.67 0.04 0.05
N ILE A 204 -14.76 0.75 0.33
CA ILE A 204 -14.80 1.79 1.38
C ILE A 204 -14.63 1.20 2.78
N TYR A 205 -15.21 0.02 3.05
CA TYR A 205 -14.99 -0.67 4.32
C TYR A 205 -13.52 -1.08 4.49
N ASN A 206 -12.91 -1.69 3.47
CA ASN A 206 -11.51 -2.10 3.51
C ASN A 206 -10.59 -0.87 3.66
N TYR A 207 -10.86 0.20 2.92
CA TYR A 207 -10.16 1.46 3.06
C TYR A 207 -10.26 2.03 4.49
N SER A 208 -11.48 2.10 5.06
CA SER A 208 -11.68 2.60 6.43
C SER A 208 -10.91 1.81 7.48
N LYS A 209 -10.86 0.49 7.32
CA LYS A 209 -10.12 -0.42 8.19
C LYS A 209 -8.61 -0.18 8.09
N SER A 210 -8.10 0.04 6.88
CA SER A 210 -6.69 0.30 6.63
C SER A 210 -6.25 1.65 7.19
N MET A 211 -7.04 2.69 7.00
CA MET A 211 -6.75 4.02 7.54
C MET A 211 -6.81 4.02 9.06
N LEU A 212 -7.82 3.37 9.64
CA LEU A 212 -7.89 3.24 11.10
C LEU A 212 -6.66 2.54 11.68
N TYR A 213 -6.19 1.46 11.04
CA TYR A 213 -4.96 0.79 11.46
C TYR A 213 -3.75 1.74 11.45
N ALA A 214 -3.55 2.47 10.35
CA ALA A 214 -2.43 3.41 10.25
C ALA A 214 -2.51 4.51 11.31
N LEU A 215 -3.70 5.09 11.53
CA LEU A 215 -3.94 6.12 12.51
C LEU A 215 -3.73 5.62 13.95
N GLU A 216 -4.32 4.47 14.34
CA GLU A 216 -4.14 3.88 15.67
C GLU A 216 -2.65 3.54 15.97
N CYS A 217 -1.93 3.02 14.96
CA CYS A 217 -0.49 2.79 15.07
C CYS A 217 0.29 4.09 15.20
N GLY A 218 -0.06 5.12 14.44
CA GLY A 218 0.55 6.44 14.50
C GLY A 218 0.37 7.12 15.85
N VAL A 219 -0.85 7.12 16.39
CA VAL A 219 -1.17 7.64 17.73
C VAL A 219 -0.33 6.90 18.79
N LYS A 220 -0.33 5.58 18.76
CA LYS A 220 0.44 4.74 19.70
C LYS A 220 1.96 4.99 19.61
N GLY A 221 2.45 5.18 18.39
CA GLY A 221 3.87 5.42 18.11
C GLY A 221 4.29 6.87 18.28
N LYS A 222 3.34 7.80 18.58
CA LYS A 222 3.57 9.23 18.74
C LYS A 222 4.18 9.88 17.49
N CYS A 223 3.60 9.59 16.33
CA CYS A 223 4.00 10.25 15.08
C CYS A 223 3.57 11.73 15.06
N SER A 224 3.80 12.44 13.95
CA SER A 224 3.41 13.85 13.80
C SER A 224 1.91 14.06 14.02
N GLU A 225 1.52 14.95 14.93
CA GLU A 225 0.14 15.32 15.22
C GLU A 225 -0.51 15.98 13.99
N GLU A 226 0.21 16.81 13.27
CA GLU A 226 -0.22 17.41 11.99
C GLU A 226 -0.53 16.33 10.95
N ASN A 227 0.30 15.30 10.83
CA ASN A 227 0.06 14.20 9.90
C ASN A 227 -1.14 13.35 10.34
N LEU A 228 -1.33 13.14 11.64
CA LEU A 228 -2.54 12.45 12.16
C LEU A 228 -3.81 13.23 11.81
N ALA A 229 -3.80 14.54 12.03
CA ALA A 229 -4.92 15.42 11.67
C ALA A 229 -5.21 15.37 10.17
N SER A 230 -4.16 15.51 9.34
CA SER A 230 -4.28 15.49 7.88
C SER A 230 -4.81 14.16 7.36
N LEU A 231 -4.23 13.03 7.81
CA LEU A 231 -4.66 11.70 7.36
C LEU A 231 -6.06 11.35 7.84
N SER A 232 -6.44 11.71 9.08
CA SER A 232 -7.79 11.45 9.58
C SER A 232 -8.84 12.24 8.78
N TYR A 233 -8.58 13.53 8.50
CA TYR A 233 -9.46 14.36 7.67
C TYR A 233 -9.59 13.83 6.24
N GLU A 234 -8.46 13.51 5.61
CA GLU A 234 -8.42 12.91 4.28
C GLU A 234 -9.21 11.61 4.21
N SER A 235 -9.05 10.75 5.23
CA SER A 235 -9.74 9.47 5.33
C SER A 235 -11.25 9.64 5.44
N LEU A 236 -11.71 10.55 6.31
CA LEU A 236 -13.13 10.85 6.48
C LEU A 236 -13.75 11.40 5.19
N LEU A 237 -13.06 12.27 4.45
CA LEU A 237 -13.53 12.78 3.16
C LEU A 237 -13.63 11.67 2.11
N THR A 238 -12.63 10.81 2.01
CA THR A 238 -12.63 9.68 1.06
C THR A 238 -13.80 8.73 1.35
N ILE A 239 -14.02 8.43 2.63
CA ILE A 239 -15.13 7.59 3.06
C ILE A 239 -16.45 8.27 2.75
N TYR A 240 -16.62 9.56 3.06
CA TYR A 240 -17.83 10.34 2.79
C TYR A 240 -18.24 10.29 1.32
N TYR A 241 -17.28 10.50 0.40
CA TYR A 241 -17.59 10.46 -1.03
C TYR A 241 -17.98 9.08 -1.54
N GLY A 242 -17.41 8.01 -0.99
CA GLY A 242 -17.72 6.64 -1.37
C GLY A 242 -18.80 5.97 -0.50
N PHE A 243 -19.42 6.70 0.45
CA PHE A 243 -20.38 6.13 1.39
C PHE A 243 -21.74 5.83 0.73
N ASP A 244 -22.20 4.61 0.88
CA ASP A 244 -23.55 4.22 0.48
C ASP A 244 -24.54 4.44 1.65
N PHE A 245 -25.31 5.52 1.60
CA PHE A 245 -26.29 5.87 2.63
C PHE A 245 -27.48 4.91 2.69
N LEU A 246 -27.69 4.09 1.66
CA LEU A 246 -28.79 3.12 1.60
C LEU A 246 -28.41 1.77 2.21
N ASN A 247 -27.10 1.44 2.21
CA ASN A 247 -26.60 0.16 2.68
C ASN A 247 -25.55 0.34 3.78
N LYS A 248 -26.00 0.75 4.95
CA LYS A 248 -25.15 1.05 6.10
C LYS A 248 -24.49 -0.20 6.68
N ASN A 249 -23.18 -0.30 6.61
CA ASN A 249 -22.38 -1.35 7.23
C ASN A 249 -21.98 -0.94 8.65
N LYS A 250 -22.41 -1.70 9.69
CA LYS A 250 -22.13 -1.39 11.10
C LYS A 250 -20.65 -1.32 11.44
N GLU A 251 -19.82 -2.20 10.88
CA GLU A 251 -18.37 -2.17 11.12
C GLU A 251 -17.71 -0.98 10.42
N LEU A 252 -18.19 -0.57 9.25
CA LEU A 252 -17.76 0.65 8.59
C LEU A 252 -18.06 1.87 9.48
N ILE A 253 -19.29 1.99 10.00
CA ILE A 253 -19.69 3.08 10.90
C ILE A 253 -18.79 3.12 12.14
N LYS A 254 -18.50 1.98 12.74
CA LYS A 254 -17.59 1.88 13.88
C LYS A 254 -16.17 2.38 13.54
N ASN A 255 -15.65 2.05 12.36
CA ASN A 255 -14.36 2.55 11.91
C ASN A 255 -14.39 4.07 11.72
N ILE A 256 -15.46 4.61 11.10
CA ILE A 256 -15.63 6.05 10.88
C ILE A 256 -15.64 6.79 12.21
N LYS A 257 -16.38 6.30 13.23
CA LYS A 257 -16.42 6.91 14.56
C LYS A 257 -15.04 7.03 15.19
N LYS A 258 -14.26 5.95 15.14
CA LYS A 258 -12.89 5.96 15.67
C LYS A 258 -11.95 6.89 14.91
N ILE A 259 -12.06 6.93 13.56
CA ILE A 259 -11.28 7.88 12.75
C ILE A 259 -11.68 9.33 13.10
N LYS A 260 -13.00 9.56 13.32
CA LYS A 260 -13.52 10.87 13.75
C LYS A 260 -13.01 11.27 15.13
N GLU A 261 -12.97 10.35 16.10
CA GLU A 261 -12.38 10.60 17.42
C GLU A 261 -10.93 11.09 17.30
N ILE A 262 -10.11 10.39 16.50
CA ILE A 262 -8.72 10.83 16.24
C ILE A 262 -8.70 12.20 15.55
N TYR A 263 -9.56 12.43 14.56
CA TYR A 263 -9.67 13.73 13.91
C TYR A 263 -10.00 14.85 14.91
N ASP A 264 -10.98 14.64 15.79
CA ASP A 264 -11.39 15.62 16.79
C ASP A 264 -10.27 15.93 17.81
N ASP A 265 -9.45 14.92 18.17
CA ASP A 265 -8.32 15.08 19.08
C ASP A 265 -7.20 15.95 18.50
N TYR A 266 -7.00 15.91 17.17
CA TYR A 266 -5.89 16.58 16.49
C TYR A 266 -6.31 17.68 15.50
N ILE A 267 -7.59 18.02 15.40
CA ILE A 267 -8.12 18.97 14.39
C ILE A 267 -7.43 20.35 14.39
N LEU A 268 -6.93 20.80 15.54
CA LEU A 268 -6.25 22.09 15.68
C LEU A 268 -4.83 22.09 15.09
N GLU A 269 -4.25 20.93 14.83
CA GLU A 269 -2.91 20.77 14.28
C GLU A 269 -2.86 20.92 12.74
N ILE A 270 -4.03 20.96 12.07
CA ILE A 270 -4.14 21.18 10.63
C ILE A 270 -4.66 22.59 10.32
N SER A 271 -3.96 23.31 9.46
CA SER A 271 -4.37 24.65 9.06
C SER A 271 -5.64 24.64 8.20
N ASP A 272 -6.39 25.77 8.20
CA ASP A 272 -7.57 25.93 7.32
C ASP A 272 -7.20 25.84 5.83
N ILE A 273 -5.99 26.27 5.47
CA ILE A 273 -5.49 26.20 4.09
C ILE A 273 -5.26 24.75 3.69
N ASP A 274 -4.66 23.94 4.56
CA ASP A 274 -4.40 22.53 4.27
C ASP A 274 -5.70 21.73 4.22
N ARG A 275 -6.64 21.98 5.13
CA ARG A 275 -7.99 21.40 5.05
C ARG A 275 -8.67 21.73 3.72
N TYR A 276 -8.61 22.98 3.29
CA TYR A 276 -9.17 23.38 2.00
C TYR A 276 -8.49 22.68 0.82
N ASN A 277 -7.16 22.57 0.82
CA ASN A 277 -6.40 21.91 -0.22
C ASN A 277 -6.74 20.41 -0.30
N ILE A 278 -6.79 19.73 0.84
CA ILE A 278 -7.19 18.31 0.93
C ILE A 278 -8.61 18.14 0.40
N LEU A 279 -9.57 18.98 0.82
CA LEU A 279 -10.95 18.94 0.35
C LEU A 279 -11.04 19.06 -1.17
N GLN A 280 -10.38 20.06 -1.77
CA GLN A 280 -10.39 20.28 -3.21
C GLN A 280 -9.78 19.10 -3.98
N TYR A 281 -8.69 18.54 -3.47
CA TYR A 281 -8.05 17.36 -4.05
C TYR A 281 -8.98 16.14 -4.01
N LYS A 282 -9.58 15.84 -2.86
CA LYS A 282 -10.49 14.68 -2.69
C LYS A 282 -11.78 14.82 -3.48
N MET A 283 -12.35 16.00 -3.59
CA MET A 283 -13.49 16.25 -4.49
C MET A 283 -13.12 15.90 -5.95
N LYS A 284 -11.95 16.31 -6.41
CA LYS A 284 -11.48 15.99 -7.77
C LYS A 284 -11.30 14.48 -7.96
N CYS A 285 -10.69 13.80 -7.00
CA CYS A 285 -10.55 12.33 -7.03
C CYS A 285 -11.91 11.64 -7.09
N ALA A 286 -12.84 12.01 -6.22
CA ALA A 286 -14.18 11.43 -6.16
C ALA A 286 -14.94 11.56 -7.49
N VAL A 287 -14.85 12.72 -8.14
CA VAL A 287 -15.46 12.93 -9.48
C VAL A 287 -14.79 12.02 -10.52
N THR A 288 -13.47 11.87 -10.47
CA THR A 288 -12.73 11.03 -11.44
C THR A 288 -13.05 9.54 -11.25
N GLU A 289 -13.27 9.09 -10.02
CA GLU A 289 -13.60 7.71 -9.65
C GLU A 289 -15.10 7.37 -9.82
N GLY A 290 -15.93 8.37 -10.13
CA GLY A 290 -17.37 8.20 -10.36
C GLY A 290 -18.25 8.32 -9.11
N TYR A 291 -17.69 8.72 -7.95
CA TYR A 291 -18.43 9.00 -6.71
C TYR A 291 -19.11 10.38 -6.74
N THR A 292 -19.87 10.66 -7.81
CA THR A 292 -20.43 11.99 -8.05
C THR A 292 -21.66 12.29 -7.22
N GLU A 293 -22.37 11.27 -6.74
CA GLU A 293 -23.65 11.45 -6.03
C GLU A 293 -23.49 12.27 -4.73
N ASN A 294 -22.51 11.93 -3.91
CA ASN A 294 -22.26 12.64 -2.66
C ASN A 294 -21.59 14.02 -2.87
N VAL A 295 -20.83 14.20 -3.96
CA VAL A 295 -20.26 15.51 -4.32
C VAL A 295 -21.34 16.48 -4.77
N LEU A 296 -22.40 16.00 -5.43
CA LEU A 296 -23.46 16.80 -6.03
C LEU A 296 -24.72 16.88 -5.17
N ASN A 297 -24.80 16.12 -4.08
CA ASN A 297 -25.97 16.09 -3.21
C ASN A 297 -25.91 17.22 -2.16
N PRO A 298 -26.69 18.33 -2.32
CA PRO A 298 -26.65 19.44 -1.39
C PRO A 298 -27.36 19.15 -0.04
N LEU A 299 -28.02 17.98 0.08
CA LEU A 299 -28.79 17.61 1.27
C LEU A 299 -27.93 16.96 2.35
N VAL A 300 -26.80 16.39 1.99
CA VAL A 300 -25.87 15.76 2.95
C VAL A 300 -24.50 16.42 2.79
N THR A 301 -24.22 17.42 3.59
CA THR A 301 -22.89 18.03 3.67
C THR A 301 -21.96 17.12 4.44
N PHE A 302 -20.65 17.31 4.29
CA PHE A 302 -19.65 16.58 5.07
C PHE A 302 -19.86 16.76 6.59
N ASP A 303 -20.21 17.97 7.03
CA ASP A 303 -20.50 18.25 8.45
C ASP A 303 -21.74 17.50 8.93
N ASN A 304 -22.82 17.46 8.12
CA ASN A 304 -24.02 16.68 8.46
C ASN A 304 -23.72 15.18 8.47
N PHE A 305 -22.89 14.67 7.57
CA PHE A 305 -22.42 13.29 7.59
C PHE A 305 -21.70 12.95 8.90
N LEU A 306 -20.77 13.81 9.35
CA LEU A 306 -20.07 13.60 10.62
C LEU A 306 -21.01 13.63 11.83
N ILE A 307 -22.06 14.48 11.81
CA ILE A 307 -23.09 14.54 12.85
C ILE A 307 -23.93 13.28 12.83
N GLU A 308 -24.41 12.86 11.65
CA GLU A 308 -25.28 11.68 11.49
C GLU A 308 -24.58 10.40 11.96
N ILE A 309 -23.31 10.21 11.59
CA ILE A 309 -22.50 9.08 12.04
C ILE A 309 -22.29 9.11 13.57
N GLY A 310 -22.14 10.27 14.18
CA GLY A 310 -21.99 10.43 15.63
C GLY A 310 -23.25 10.12 16.44
N LEU A 311 -24.45 10.25 15.83
CA LEU A 311 -25.76 10.08 16.49
C LEU A 311 -26.29 8.64 16.43
N GLU A 312 -25.67 7.72 15.70
CA GLU A 312 -26.15 6.33 15.54
C GLU A 312 -25.74 5.38 16.71
N ASP A 313 -25.50 5.91 17.91
CA ASP A 313 -25.11 5.13 19.11
C ASP A 313 -26.24 4.83 20.09
N ASP A 314 -27.53 4.96 19.74
CA ASP A 314 -28.67 4.58 20.57
C ASP A 314 -29.49 3.42 20.02
#